data_72d6f8f7214ce342d0804ea302ef0a4b
#
_entry.id   72d6f8f7214ce342d0804ea302ef0a4b
#
_cell.length_a   1.000
_cell.length_b   1.000
_cell.length_c   1.000
_cell.angle_alpha   90.00
_cell.angle_beta   90.00
_cell.angle_gamma   90.00
#
_symmetry.space_group_name_H-M   'P 1'
#
loop_
_entity.id
_entity.type
_entity.pdbx_description
1 polymer ?
#
loop_
_entity_poly.entity_id
_entity_poly.type
_entity_poly.pdbx_seq_one_letter_code
_entity_poly.pdbx_strand_id
1 'polypeptide(L)'
;MTAAKRDDVDLIAVVMKSDSGISYEDTSLLLDNAYAKINDWGTTGGFNVYHPRVTQIDDAGFTVTWDVGSDAVRAEFPVWIEYDSTDVLTKGSLEVTSDTISYHVSLLDHAGKNGVYTVQAYVYNASGESKVCSIKVLSGVGDKKGFVNWNGATYYVHENGALGLQWQELEEGCYYFDYTTAQMVTGWVAAIRNFILTQMESCTQAGLSLMESNIIFIRQAIWQLER
;
A
#
# COMPACT_ATOMS: atom_id res chain seq x y z
N MET A 1 21.91 -18.35 5.30
CA MET A 1 21.65 -17.13 6.08
C MET A 1 22.64 -16.07 5.64
N THR A 2 22.17 -14.93 5.19
CA THR A 2 22.98 -13.80 4.74
C THR A 2 22.54 -12.56 5.51
N ALA A 3 23.51 -11.81 6.04
CA ALA A 3 23.27 -10.52 6.69
C ALA A 3 23.83 -9.41 5.82
N ALA A 4 23.13 -8.29 5.75
CA ALA A 4 23.60 -7.08 5.07
C ALA A 4 23.27 -5.86 5.93
N LYS A 5 24.14 -4.85 5.84
CA LYS A 5 23.93 -3.55 6.46
C LYS A 5 23.97 -2.48 5.38
N ARG A 6 22.96 -1.62 5.34
CA ARG A 6 22.91 -0.41 4.52
C ARG A 6 22.40 0.73 5.38
N ASP A 7 23.12 1.83 5.34
CA ASP A 7 22.91 2.95 6.23
C ASP A 7 22.83 2.43 7.69
N ASP A 8 22.02 2.81 8.55
CA ASP A 8 21.96 2.30 9.92
C ASP A 8 20.98 1.11 10.10
N VAL A 9 20.63 0.43 9.02
CA VAL A 9 19.70 -0.72 9.04
C VAL A 9 20.42 -2.03 8.81
N ASP A 10 20.32 -2.94 9.77
CA ASP A 10 20.81 -4.32 9.67
C ASP A 10 19.65 -5.26 9.28
N LEU A 11 19.82 -5.99 8.18
CA LEU A 11 18.87 -7.01 7.74
C LEU A 11 19.51 -8.39 7.69
N ILE A 12 18.73 -9.40 8.03
CA ILE A 12 19.10 -10.81 7.94
C ILE A 12 18.10 -11.52 7.04
N ALA A 13 18.57 -12.13 5.94
CA ALA A 13 17.77 -13.02 5.12
C ALA A 13 18.14 -14.48 5.38
N VAL A 14 17.12 -15.33 5.54
CA VAL A 14 17.27 -16.78 5.69
C VAL A 14 16.52 -17.47 4.57
N VAL A 15 17.27 -18.09 3.64
CA VAL A 15 16.71 -18.94 2.59
C VAL A 15 16.88 -20.39 3.05
N MET A 16 15.76 -21.08 3.31
CA MET A 16 15.74 -22.43 3.86
C MET A 16 15.92 -23.51 2.79
N LYS A 17 15.47 -23.24 1.56
CA LYS A 17 15.57 -24.17 0.44
C LYS A 17 15.57 -23.40 -0.88
N SER A 18 16.65 -23.49 -1.64
CA SER A 18 16.73 -23.03 -3.02
C SER A 18 17.38 -24.12 -3.88
N ASP A 19 17.22 -24.02 -5.18
CA ASP A 19 17.98 -24.89 -6.11
C ASP A 19 19.47 -24.57 -6.00
N SER A 20 20.30 -25.60 -6.19
CA SER A 20 21.74 -25.48 -6.01
C SER A 20 22.33 -24.41 -6.94
N GLY A 21 22.94 -23.40 -6.35
CA GLY A 21 23.59 -22.28 -7.04
C GLY A 21 22.83 -20.95 -7.05
N ILE A 22 21.54 -20.93 -6.69
CA ILE A 22 20.70 -19.72 -6.75
C ILE A 22 20.52 -19.04 -5.39
N SER A 23 20.87 -19.71 -4.29
CA SER A 23 20.62 -19.23 -2.92
C SER A 23 21.24 -17.85 -2.59
N TYR A 24 22.35 -17.51 -3.22
CA TYR A 24 22.99 -16.20 -3.03
C TYR A 24 22.23 -15.09 -3.76
N GLU A 25 21.81 -15.37 -5.00
CA GLU A 25 21.01 -14.42 -5.81
C GLU A 25 19.64 -14.18 -5.17
N ASP A 26 18.98 -15.24 -4.69
CA ASP A 26 17.70 -15.18 -3.97
C ASP A 26 17.81 -14.33 -2.69
N THR A 27 18.87 -14.54 -1.90
CA THR A 27 19.09 -13.75 -0.68
C THR A 27 19.41 -12.30 -0.98
N SER A 28 20.15 -12.00 -2.03
CA SER A 28 20.45 -10.64 -2.45
C SER A 28 19.18 -9.91 -2.88
N LEU A 29 18.35 -10.55 -3.69
CA LEU A 29 17.08 -10.00 -4.14
C LEU A 29 16.10 -9.75 -2.97
N LEU A 30 16.03 -10.66 -2.01
CA LEU A 30 15.22 -10.48 -0.79
C LEU A 30 15.70 -9.28 0.03
N LEU A 31 17.01 -9.13 0.22
CA LEU A 31 17.59 -8.01 0.95
C LEU A 31 17.37 -6.70 0.21
N ASP A 32 17.53 -6.65 -1.11
CA ASP A 32 17.28 -5.46 -1.92
C ASP A 32 15.82 -5.02 -1.85
N ASN A 33 14.88 -5.97 -1.95
CA ASN A 33 13.44 -5.70 -1.80
C ASN A 33 13.08 -5.25 -0.37
N ALA A 34 13.72 -5.83 0.65
CA ALA A 34 13.50 -5.43 2.03
C ALA A 34 14.05 -4.02 2.30
N TYR A 35 15.25 -3.69 1.81
CA TYR A 35 15.78 -2.33 1.92
C TYR A 35 14.93 -1.31 1.16
N ALA A 36 14.41 -1.65 -0.02
CA ALA A 36 13.47 -0.77 -0.74
C ALA A 36 12.22 -0.48 0.11
N LYS A 37 11.65 -1.52 0.77
CA LYS A 37 10.49 -1.35 1.65
C LYS A 37 10.81 -0.58 2.94
N ILE A 38 11.99 -0.77 3.51
CA ILE A 38 12.42 -0.03 4.72
C ILE A 38 12.62 1.45 4.40
N ASN A 39 13.11 1.77 3.22
CA ASN A 39 13.15 3.15 2.74
C ASN A 39 11.73 3.75 2.59
N ASP A 40 10.72 2.91 2.32
CA ASP A 40 9.31 3.32 2.36
C ASP A 40 8.77 3.46 3.81
N TRP A 41 9.38 2.81 4.82
CA TRP A 41 8.98 2.89 6.23
C TRP A 41 9.66 4.03 7.01
N GLY A 42 10.44 4.85 6.34
CA GLY A 42 10.97 6.11 6.86
C GLY A 42 12.04 5.94 7.94
N THR A 43 13.27 6.10 7.54
CA THR A 43 14.30 6.57 8.48
C THR A 43 13.99 8.03 8.82
N THR A 44 13.97 8.38 10.10
CA THR A 44 13.69 9.72 10.62
C THR A 44 14.77 10.75 10.26
N GLY A 45 15.37 10.67 9.08
CA GLY A 45 16.39 11.59 8.60
C GLY A 45 16.60 11.45 7.10
N GLY A 46 17.06 12.50 6.46
CA GLY A 46 17.35 12.53 5.03
C GLY A 46 16.14 12.84 4.16
N PHE A 47 16.22 12.43 2.89
CA PHE A 47 15.20 12.70 1.87
C PHE A 47 14.23 11.52 1.74
N ASN A 48 13.03 11.61 2.32
CA ASN A 48 11.99 10.59 2.25
C ASN A 48 10.58 11.16 2.46
N VAL A 49 9.53 10.35 2.13
CA VAL A 49 8.12 10.60 2.43
C VAL A 49 7.47 9.29 2.84
N TYR A 50 6.75 9.27 3.98
CA TYR A 50 6.31 8.03 4.62
C TYR A 50 5.12 8.24 5.55
N HIS A 51 4.60 7.18 6.17
CA HIS A 51 3.49 7.13 7.11
C HIS A 51 2.24 7.91 6.66
N PRO A 52 1.67 7.60 5.48
CA PRO A 52 0.44 8.23 5.03
C PRO A 52 -0.71 7.89 5.97
N ARG A 53 -1.51 8.90 6.31
CA ARG A 53 -2.67 8.73 7.19
C ARG A 53 -3.76 9.74 6.87
N VAL A 54 -5.01 9.31 6.99
CA VAL A 54 -6.15 10.20 6.91
C VAL A 54 -6.33 10.87 8.27
N THR A 55 -6.25 12.18 8.30
CA THR A 55 -6.35 12.96 9.54
C THR A 55 -7.72 13.63 9.72
N GLN A 56 -8.47 13.75 8.64
CA GLN A 56 -9.83 14.25 8.62
C GLN A 56 -10.59 13.61 7.46
N ILE A 57 -11.85 13.25 7.66
CA ILE A 57 -12.76 12.79 6.61
C ILE A 57 -14.19 13.19 6.96
N ASP A 58 -14.88 13.80 6.01
CA ASP A 58 -16.27 14.22 6.10
C ASP A 58 -16.96 14.14 4.72
N ASP A 59 -18.19 14.66 4.63
CA ASP A 59 -18.97 14.63 3.39
C ASP A 59 -18.43 15.57 2.30
N ALA A 60 -17.56 16.51 2.64
CA ALA A 60 -16.98 17.48 1.70
C ALA A 60 -15.63 16.99 1.15
N GLY A 61 -14.96 16.08 1.86
CA GLY A 61 -13.65 15.58 1.46
C GLY A 61 -12.88 14.90 2.58
N PHE A 62 -11.57 14.81 2.37
CA PHE A 62 -10.68 14.22 3.37
C PHE A 62 -9.28 14.84 3.29
N THR A 63 -8.55 14.77 4.39
CA THR A 63 -7.18 15.26 4.48
C THR A 63 -6.24 14.09 4.69
N VAL A 64 -5.19 13.99 3.88
CA VAL A 64 -4.11 13.04 4.06
C VAL A 64 -2.87 13.78 4.56
N THR A 65 -2.19 13.19 5.52
CA THR A 65 -0.94 13.69 6.09
C THR A 65 0.15 12.64 5.93
N TRP A 66 1.34 13.09 5.58
CA TRP A 66 2.57 12.28 5.51
C TRP A 66 3.64 12.89 6.42
N ASP A 67 4.53 12.05 6.91
CA ASP A 67 5.77 12.48 7.50
C ASP A 67 6.81 12.63 6.37
N VAL A 68 7.72 13.58 6.48
CA VAL A 68 8.77 13.85 5.49
C VAL A 68 10.12 14.02 6.15
N GLY A 69 11.16 13.62 5.44
CA GLY A 69 12.54 13.83 5.90
C GLY A 69 12.98 15.29 5.78
N SER A 70 14.01 15.65 6.54
CA SER A 70 14.53 17.01 6.68
C SER A 70 14.99 17.68 5.37
N ASP A 71 15.31 16.86 4.35
CA ASP A 71 15.86 17.36 3.09
C ASP A 71 14.75 17.61 2.04
N ALA A 72 13.49 17.35 2.37
CA ALA A 72 12.34 17.68 1.54
C ALA A 72 12.12 19.20 1.53
N VAL A 73 12.03 19.79 0.34
CA VAL A 73 11.82 21.25 0.19
C VAL A 73 10.51 21.59 -0.51
N ARG A 74 9.95 20.67 -1.28
CA ARG A 74 8.73 20.88 -2.07
C ARG A 74 7.92 19.59 -2.18
N ALA A 75 6.61 19.71 -2.22
CA ALA A 75 5.70 18.58 -2.43
C ALA A 75 4.65 18.88 -3.50
N GLU A 76 4.21 17.85 -4.22
CA GLU A 76 3.10 17.87 -5.17
C GLU A 76 2.16 16.69 -4.89
N PHE A 77 0.87 16.88 -5.16
CA PHE A 77 -0.16 15.92 -4.79
C PHE A 77 -1.06 15.54 -5.97
N PRO A 78 -0.65 14.58 -6.83
CA PRO A 78 -1.55 13.96 -7.78
C PRO A 78 -2.66 13.18 -7.05
N VAL A 79 -3.91 13.42 -7.46
CA VAL A 79 -5.10 12.76 -6.92
C VAL A 79 -5.98 12.32 -8.07
N TRP A 80 -6.54 11.12 -7.97
CA TRP A 80 -7.55 10.63 -8.89
C TRP A 80 -8.50 9.68 -8.20
N ILE A 81 -9.71 9.58 -8.75
CA ILE A 81 -10.67 8.55 -8.37
C ILE A 81 -10.46 7.32 -9.26
N GLU A 82 -10.42 6.13 -8.67
CA GLU A 82 -10.31 4.90 -9.44
C GLU A 82 -11.53 4.73 -10.36
N TYR A 83 -11.33 4.12 -11.52
CA TYR A 83 -12.29 3.94 -12.61
C TYR A 83 -12.68 5.21 -13.39
N ASP A 84 -12.11 6.37 -13.10
CA ASP A 84 -12.28 7.55 -13.91
C ASP A 84 -10.92 8.07 -14.39
N SER A 85 -10.45 7.55 -15.50
CA SER A 85 -9.14 7.91 -16.08
C SER A 85 -9.06 9.39 -16.54
N THR A 86 -10.20 10.10 -16.56
CA THR A 86 -10.28 11.51 -16.91
C THR A 86 -10.17 12.43 -15.71
N ASP A 87 -10.30 11.87 -14.50
CA ASP A 87 -10.33 12.61 -13.24
C ASP A 87 -8.96 12.57 -12.54
N VAL A 88 -7.93 13.03 -13.22
CA VAL A 88 -6.60 13.20 -12.61
C VAL A 88 -6.35 14.67 -12.34
N LEU A 89 -6.26 15.03 -11.07
CA LEU A 89 -5.88 16.35 -10.62
C LEU A 89 -4.50 16.34 -9.99
N THR A 90 -3.61 17.18 -10.52
CA THR A 90 -2.38 17.53 -9.83
C THR A 90 -2.53 18.95 -9.32
N LYS A 91 -2.68 19.13 -8.02
CA LYS A 91 -2.84 20.45 -7.43
C LYS A 91 -1.57 20.90 -6.77
N GLY A 92 -1.07 22.01 -7.25
CA GLY A 92 -0.14 22.91 -6.61
C GLY A 92 1.15 22.30 -6.09
N SER A 93 2.16 23.11 -6.01
CA SER A 93 3.35 22.78 -5.27
C SER A 93 3.27 23.45 -3.90
N LEU A 94 3.54 22.66 -2.85
CA LEU A 94 3.62 23.11 -1.47
C LEU A 94 5.11 23.19 -1.10
N GLU A 95 5.52 24.30 -0.50
CA GLU A 95 6.84 24.41 0.14
C GLU A 95 6.82 23.59 1.45
N VAL A 96 7.81 22.71 1.63
CA VAL A 96 7.93 21.89 2.84
C VAL A 96 8.67 22.71 3.90
N THR A 97 7.98 23.04 4.98
CA THR A 97 8.50 23.87 6.08
C THR A 97 8.49 23.16 7.43
N SER A 98 8.03 21.90 7.46
CA SER A 98 7.91 21.07 8.68
C SER A 98 8.22 19.60 8.34
N ASP A 99 8.31 18.77 9.35
CA ASP A 99 8.47 17.31 9.26
C ASP A 99 7.22 16.56 8.82
N THR A 100 6.14 17.28 8.57
CA THR A 100 4.88 16.75 8.05
C THR A 100 4.33 17.62 6.93
N ILE A 101 3.68 16.99 5.97
CA ILE A 101 2.91 17.65 4.91
C ILE A 101 1.48 17.12 4.90
N SER A 102 0.53 17.98 4.59
CA SER A 102 -0.88 17.59 4.50
C SER A 102 -1.50 18.13 3.22
N TYR A 103 -2.42 17.34 2.65
CA TYR A 103 -3.20 17.74 1.49
C TYR A 103 -4.67 17.43 1.70
N HIS A 104 -5.52 18.43 1.50
CA HIS A 104 -6.98 18.27 1.54
C HIS A 104 -7.52 17.97 0.16
N VAL A 105 -8.16 16.81 0.02
CA VAL A 105 -8.89 16.41 -1.20
C VAL A 105 -10.34 16.85 -1.04
N SER A 106 -10.75 17.84 -1.84
CA SER A 106 -12.14 18.27 -1.89
C SER A 106 -12.91 17.43 -2.90
N LEU A 107 -14.04 16.83 -2.51
CA LEU A 107 -14.89 16.07 -3.43
C LEU A 107 -15.47 16.96 -4.52
N LEU A 108 -15.64 18.25 -4.28
CA LEU A 108 -16.12 19.20 -5.31
C LEU A 108 -15.18 19.27 -6.52
N ASP A 109 -13.89 19.14 -6.30
CA ASP A 109 -12.89 19.10 -7.37
C ASP A 109 -13.01 17.83 -8.24
N HIS A 110 -13.67 16.81 -7.72
CA HIS A 110 -13.94 15.53 -8.36
C HIS A 110 -15.45 15.33 -8.65
N ALA A 111 -16.14 16.42 -9.00
CA ALA A 111 -17.57 16.45 -9.31
C ALA A 111 -18.48 15.88 -8.19
N GLY A 112 -18.04 15.95 -6.93
CA GLY A 112 -18.79 15.46 -5.77
C GLY A 112 -18.86 13.92 -5.68
N LYS A 113 -18.02 13.20 -6.42
CA LYS A 113 -18.06 11.73 -6.46
C LYS A 113 -17.46 11.12 -5.19
N ASN A 114 -18.18 10.18 -4.60
CA ASN A 114 -17.63 9.25 -3.61
C ASN A 114 -17.02 8.03 -4.29
N GLY A 115 -15.95 7.48 -3.72
CA GLY A 115 -15.28 6.31 -4.27
C GLY A 115 -13.90 6.06 -3.68
N VAL A 116 -13.17 5.18 -4.34
CA VAL A 116 -11.77 4.90 -4.03
C VAL A 116 -10.89 5.96 -4.69
N TYR A 117 -10.23 6.74 -3.87
CA TYR A 117 -9.26 7.75 -4.28
C TYR A 117 -7.84 7.23 -4.10
N THR A 118 -6.98 7.47 -5.07
CA THR A 118 -5.53 7.37 -4.89
C THR A 118 -4.97 8.77 -4.73
N VAL A 119 -4.25 8.99 -3.65
CA VAL A 119 -3.53 10.24 -3.35
C VAL A 119 -2.06 9.93 -3.26
N GLN A 120 -1.25 10.63 -4.02
CA GLN A 120 0.20 10.52 -3.98
C GLN A 120 0.80 11.81 -3.40
N ALA A 121 1.84 11.68 -2.58
CA ALA A 121 2.72 12.79 -2.24
C ALA A 121 4.04 12.58 -2.94
N TYR A 122 4.36 13.42 -3.92
CA TYR A 122 5.71 13.56 -4.48
C TYR A 122 6.43 14.63 -3.69
N VAL A 123 7.53 14.27 -3.04
CA VAL A 123 8.39 15.24 -2.40
C VAL A 123 9.69 15.38 -3.18
N TYR A 124 10.26 16.57 -3.17
CA TYR A 124 11.47 16.93 -3.89
C TYR A 124 12.50 17.52 -2.92
N ASN A 125 13.75 17.18 -3.12
CA ASN A 125 14.87 17.83 -2.43
C ASN A 125 15.40 19.03 -3.23
N ALA A 126 16.38 19.73 -2.68
CA ALA A 126 16.99 20.91 -3.33
C ALA A 126 17.71 20.59 -4.65
N SER A 127 18.13 19.34 -4.86
CA SER A 127 18.76 18.89 -6.13
C SER A 127 17.73 18.49 -7.20
N GLY A 128 16.43 18.46 -6.85
CA GLY A 128 15.36 18.10 -7.76
C GLY A 128 15.08 16.59 -7.84
N GLU A 129 15.72 15.77 -7.00
CA GLU A 129 15.34 14.37 -6.86
C GLU A 129 13.98 14.26 -6.20
N SER A 130 13.20 13.23 -6.57
CA SER A 130 11.87 13.01 -6.02
C SER A 130 11.72 11.65 -5.33
N LYS A 131 10.89 11.62 -4.30
CA LYS A 131 10.34 10.42 -3.67
C LYS A 131 8.82 10.49 -3.69
N VAL A 132 8.16 9.33 -3.70
CA VAL A 132 6.71 9.26 -3.73
C VAL A 132 6.21 8.27 -2.68
N CYS A 133 5.11 8.66 -2.00
CA CYS A 133 4.36 7.77 -1.14
C CYS A 133 2.86 7.91 -1.46
N SER A 134 2.19 6.78 -1.65
CA SER A 134 0.78 6.73 -2.07
C SER A 134 -0.10 6.16 -0.96
N ILE A 135 -1.36 6.61 -0.94
CA ILE A 135 -2.42 6.04 -0.11
C ILE A 135 -3.70 5.90 -0.95
N LYS A 136 -4.45 4.83 -0.72
CA LYS A 136 -5.83 4.72 -1.20
C LYS A 136 -6.81 4.97 -0.07
N VAL A 137 -7.83 5.78 -0.34
CA VAL A 137 -8.84 6.22 0.63
C VAL A 137 -10.23 5.97 0.05
N LEU A 138 -11.15 5.44 0.84
CA LEU A 138 -12.56 5.31 0.47
C LEU A 138 -13.36 6.49 1.05
N SER A 139 -13.83 7.37 0.18
CA SER A 139 -14.77 8.44 0.58
C SER A 139 -16.22 7.93 0.57
N GLY A 140 -17.10 8.62 1.30
CA GLY A 140 -18.53 8.28 1.38
C GLY A 140 -18.88 7.22 2.43
N VAL A 141 -17.92 6.85 3.28
CA VAL A 141 -18.15 5.90 4.40
C VAL A 141 -17.86 6.54 5.76
N GLY A 142 -17.45 7.80 5.77
CA GLY A 142 -17.01 8.51 6.98
C GLY A 142 -15.73 7.89 7.56
N ASP A 143 -15.52 8.03 8.86
CA ASP A 143 -14.33 7.53 9.55
C ASP A 143 -14.48 6.06 10.03
N LYS A 144 -15.13 5.22 9.23
CA LYS A 144 -15.27 3.79 9.53
C LYS A 144 -13.94 3.06 9.36
N LYS A 145 -13.67 2.10 10.26
CA LYS A 145 -12.49 1.22 10.23
C LYS A 145 -12.90 -0.24 10.11
N GLY A 146 -11.95 -1.11 9.79
CA GLY A 146 -12.22 -2.54 9.60
C GLY A 146 -12.92 -2.83 8.27
N PHE A 147 -13.72 -3.88 8.25
CA PHE A 147 -14.49 -4.25 7.06
C PHE A 147 -15.65 -3.29 6.82
N VAL A 148 -15.69 -2.72 5.63
CA VAL A 148 -16.70 -1.75 5.20
C VAL A 148 -17.34 -2.20 3.89
N ASN A 149 -18.68 -2.28 3.87
CA ASN A 149 -19.44 -2.53 2.64
C ASN A 149 -19.83 -1.18 2.02
N TRP A 150 -19.49 -1.00 0.74
CA TRP A 150 -19.83 0.18 -0.02
C TRP A 150 -20.10 -0.18 -1.48
N ASN A 151 -21.22 0.28 -2.06
CA ASN A 151 -21.65 -0.02 -3.43
C ASN A 151 -21.59 -1.50 -3.82
N GLY A 152 -21.97 -2.40 -2.89
CA GLY A 152 -22.03 -3.85 -3.14
C GLY A 152 -20.66 -4.56 -3.12
N ALA A 153 -19.59 -3.86 -2.78
CA ALA A 153 -18.26 -4.42 -2.58
C ALA A 153 -17.81 -4.26 -1.13
N THR A 154 -16.93 -5.13 -0.69
CA THR A 154 -16.31 -5.09 0.64
C THR A 154 -14.90 -4.55 0.55
N TYR A 155 -14.55 -3.66 1.47
CA TYR A 155 -13.25 -3.03 1.62
C TYR A 155 -12.75 -3.25 3.05
N TYR A 156 -11.46 -3.09 3.27
CA TYR A 156 -10.89 -3.01 4.60
C TYR A 156 -10.20 -1.66 4.79
N VAL A 157 -10.60 -0.94 5.84
CA VAL A 157 -10.03 0.37 6.18
C VAL A 157 -9.17 0.20 7.42
N HIS A 158 -7.88 0.44 7.30
CA HIS A 158 -6.93 0.40 8.41
C HIS A 158 -7.14 1.57 9.39
N GLU A 159 -6.57 1.48 10.58
CA GLU A 159 -6.65 2.52 11.60
C GLU A 159 -6.14 3.89 11.12
N ASN A 160 -5.15 3.91 10.23
CA ASN A 160 -4.64 5.14 9.60
C ASN A 160 -5.53 5.67 8.47
N GLY A 161 -6.67 5.03 8.16
CA GLY A 161 -7.60 5.42 7.10
C GLY A 161 -7.23 4.92 5.70
N ALA A 162 -6.10 4.24 5.54
CA ALA A 162 -5.72 3.62 4.28
C ALA A 162 -6.58 2.37 3.99
N LEU A 163 -6.84 2.11 2.70
CA LEU A 163 -7.45 0.86 2.27
C LEU A 163 -6.45 -0.29 2.28
N GLY A 164 -6.90 -1.45 2.74
CA GLY A 164 -6.19 -2.70 2.59
C GLY A 164 -6.04 -3.08 1.11
N LEU A 165 -4.84 -3.44 0.70
CA LEU A 165 -4.52 -3.83 -0.68
C LEU A 165 -3.77 -5.15 -0.69
N GLN A 166 -3.99 -5.94 -1.72
CA GLN A 166 -3.35 -7.25 -1.87
C GLN A 166 -3.67 -8.18 -0.68
N TRP A 167 -2.72 -8.99 -0.24
CA TRP A 167 -2.88 -9.87 0.90
C TRP A 167 -2.84 -9.09 2.21
N GLN A 168 -3.86 -9.29 3.03
CA GLN A 168 -3.96 -8.73 4.37
C GLN A 168 -4.17 -9.88 5.35
N GLU A 169 -3.30 -9.97 6.34
CA GLU A 169 -3.45 -10.86 7.50
C GLU A 169 -4.14 -10.05 8.60
N LEU A 170 -5.38 -10.41 8.89
CA LEU A 170 -6.23 -9.76 9.88
C LEU A 170 -6.58 -10.78 10.98
N GLU A 171 -7.15 -10.33 12.10
CA GLU A 171 -7.52 -11.22 13.21
C GLU A 171 -8.49 -12.32 12.77
N GLU A 172 -9.40 -12.02 11.83
CA GLU A 172 -10.40 -12.96 11.31
C GLU A 172 -9.86 -13.89 10.23
N GLY A 173 -8.63 -13.68 9.74
CA GLY A 173 -8.00 -14.49 8.69
C GLY A 173 -7.26 -13.70 7.63
N CYS A 174 -6.91 -14.40 6.55
CA CYS A 174 -6.22 -13.81 5.41
C CYS A 174 -7.20 -13.45 4.32
N TYR A 175 -7.10 -12.22 3.82
CA TYR A 175 -7.95 -11.66 2.77
C TYR A 175 -7.12 -11.09 1.65
N TYR A 176 -7.66 -11.14 0.43
CA TYR A 176 -7.03 -10.48 -0.71
C TYR A 176 -7.93 -9.34 -1.20
N PHE A 177 -7.34 -8.17 -1.34
CA PHE A 177 -7.98 -6.98 -1.91
C PHE A 177 -7.30 -6.62 -3.23
N ASP A 178 -8.09 -6.37 -4.26
CA ASP A 178 -7.56 -6.00 -5.57
C ASP A 178 -6.74 -4.71 -5.47
N TYR A 179 -5.56 -4.69 -6.08
CA TYR A 179 -4.64 -3.55 -5.97
C TYR A 179 -5.22 -2.25 -6.56
N THR A 180 -5.97 -2.36 -7.65
CA THR A 180 -6.55 -1.19 -8.34
C THR A 180 -7.80 -0.72 -7.63
N THR A 181 -8.73 -1.64 -7.40
CA THR A 181 -10.08 -1.33 -6.91
C THR A 181 -10.18 -1.28 -5.40
N ALA A 182 -9.20 -1.85 -4.70
CA ALA A 182 -9.21 -2.11 -3.27
C ALA A 182 -10.40 -2.98 -2.78
N GLN A 183 -11.15 -3.61 -3.69
CA GLN A 183 -12.27 -4.48 -3.35
C GLN A 183 -11.77 -5.84 -2.86
N MET A 184 -12.42 -6.38 -1.85
CA MET A 184 -12.17 -7.74 -1.41
C MET A 184 -12.52 -8.72 -2.53
N VAL A 185 -11.57 -9.57 -2.90
CA VAL A 185 -11.76 -10.59 -3.92
C VAL A 185 -12.20 -11.88 -3.24
N THR A 186 -13.27 -12.48 -3.75
CA THR A 186 -13.78 -13.76 -3.28
C THR A 186 -13.57 -14.84 -4.33
N GLY A 187 -13.22 -16.06 -3.90
CA GLY A 187 -13.00 -17.19 -4.79
C GLY A 187 -11.52 -17.39 -5.15
N TRP A 188 -11.24 -17.74 -6.41
CA TRP A 188 -9.88 -18.04 -6.85
C TRP A 188 -9.15 -16.76 -7.28
N VAL A 189 -7.98 -16.54 -6.72
CA VAL A 189 -7.06 -15.45 -7.11
C VAL A 189 -5.92 -16.05 -7.91
N ALA A 190 -5.75 -15.60 -9.16
CA ALA A 190 -4.62 -15.98 -9.98
C ALA A 190 -3.40 -15.15 -9.59
N ALA A 191 -2.30 -15.81 -9.26
CA ALA A 191 -1.12 -15.14 -8.77
C ALA A 191 0.15 -15.68 -9.44
N ILE A 192 1.10 -14.82 -9.72
CA ILE A 192 2.39 -15.18 -10.35
C ILE A 192 3.34 -15.71 -9.26
N ARG A 193 3.89 -16.90 -9.48
CA ARG A 193 4.62 -17.73 -8.51
C ARG A 193 5.72 -17.02 -7.72
N ASN A 194 6.45 -16.09 -8.31
CA ASN A 194 7.63 -15.49 -7.67
C ASN A 194 7.32 -14.36 -6.68
N PHE A 195 6.11 -13.82 -6.69
CA PHE A 195 5.75 -12.69 -5.81
C PHE A 195 4.96 -13.11 -4.56
N ILE A 196 4.33 -14.29 -4.60
CA ILE A 196 3.31 -14.71 -3.62
C ILE A 196 3.89 -15.57 -2.50
N LEU A 197 4.94 -16.32 -2.75
CA LEU A 197 5.50 -17.25 -1.75
C LEU A 197 5.99 -16.56 -0.49
N THR A 198 6.41 -15.31 -0.56
CA THR A 198 6.87 -14.53 0.61
C THR A 198 5.74 -13.95 1.48
N GLN A 199 4.56 -13.76 0.92
CA GLN A 199 3.40 -13.26 1.70
C GLN A 199 2.46 -14.37 2.18
N MET A 200 2.58 -15.57 1.64
CA MET A 200 1.65 -16.69 1.92
C MET A 200 2.09 -17.62 3.03
N GLU A 201 3.33 -17.55 3.50
CA GLU A 201 3.78 -18.40 4.60
C GLU A 201 3.01 -18.14 5.91
N SER A 202 2.41 -16.97 6.07
CA SER A 202 1.54 -16.64 7.19
C SER A 202 0.06 -17.00 6.97
N CYS A 203 -0.39 -17.18 5.73
CA CYS A 203 -1.79 -17.45 5.39
C CYS A 203 -2.08 -18.96 5.22
N THR A 204 -1.96 -19.73 6.28
CA THR A 204 -2.11 -21.20 6.28
C THR A 204 -3.50 -21.73 5.95
N GLN A 205 -4.53 -20.88 5.82
CA GLN A 205 -5.92 -21.27 5.53
C GLN A 205 -6.31 -21.15 4.06
N ALA A 206 -5.46 -20.61 3.19
CA ALA A 206 -5.76 -20.55 1.76
C ALA A 206 -5.48 -21.91 1.10
N GLY A 207 -6.49 -22.50 0.44
CA GLY A 207 -6.30 -23.72 -0.34
C GLY A 207 -5.43 -23.44 -1.57
N LEU A 208 -4.29 -24.12 -1.69
CA LEU A 208 -3.36 -24.01 -2.81
C LEU A 208 -3.67 -25.06 -3.87
N SER A 209 -3.80 -24.67 -5.12
CA SER A 209 -3.78 -25.58 -6.25
C SER A 209 -2.64 -25.20 -7.19
N LEU A 210 -1.68 -26.11 -7.35
CA LEU A 210 -0.55 -25.95 -8.26
C LEU A 210 -0.94 -26.50 -9.64
N MET A 211 -0.97 -25.67 -10.66
CA MET A 211 -0.96 -26.11 -12.05
C MET A 211 0.47 -26.06 -12.63
N GLU A 212 0.76 -26.90 -13.63
CA GLU A 212 2.09 -27.07 -14.25
C GLU A 212 2.67 -25.81 -14.94
N SER A 213 1.96 -24.69 -14.90
CA SER A 213 2.43 -23.37 -15.34
C SER A 213 2.74 -22.48 -14.11
N ASN A 214 3.66 -21.54 -14.26
CA ASN A 214 4.11 -20.61 -13.21
C ASN A 214 2.99 -19.73 -12.56
N ILE A 215 1.74 -20.19 -12.58
CA ILE A 215 0.55 -19.53 -12.04
C ILE A 215 0.02 -20.39 -10.90
N ILE A 216 -0.15 -19.78 -9.73
CA ILE A 216 -0.76 -20.39 -8.55
C ILE A 216 -2.17 -19.82 -8.43
N PHE A 217 -3.17 -20.70 -8.34
CA PHE A 217 -4.53 -20.30 -7.99
C PHE A 217 -4.75 -20.52 -6.50
N ILE A 218 -5.24 -19.50 -5.84
CA ILE A 218 -5.51 -19.54 -4.41
C ILE A 218 -7.00 -19.36 -4.20
N ARG A 219 -7.60 -20.26 -3.44
CA ARG A 219 -8.98 -20.15 -3.03
C ARG A 219 -9.05 -19.46 -1.68
N GLN A 220 -9.62 -18.28 -1.65
CA GLN A 220 -9.96 -17.62 -0.39
C GLN A 220 -11.17 -18.34 0.24
N ALA A 221 -11.03 -18.87 1.45
CA ALA A 221 -12.12 -19.44 2.20
C ALA A 221 -13.00 -18.29 2.70
N ILE A 222 -14.23 -18.20 2.20
CA ILE A 222 -15.25 -17.31 2.76
C ILE A 222 -15.76 -17.97 4.01
N TRP A 223 -15.45 -17.45 5.17
CA TRP A 223 -16.28 -17.68 6.34
C TRP A 223 -17.51 -16.79 6.20
N GLN A 224 -18.65 -17.42 5.87
CA GLN A 224 -19.92 -16.75 6.01
C GLN A 224 -20.10 -16.43 7.49
N LEU A 225 -20.12 -15.16 7.84
CA LEU A 225 -20.71 -14.67 9.06
C LEU A 225 -22.23 -14.85 8.91
N GLU A 226 -22.72 -16.07 9.18
CA GLU A 226 -24.08 -16.29 9.62
C GLU A 226 -24.11 -16.09 11.13
N ARG A 227 -24.51 -14.89 11.55
CA ARG A 227 -25.25 -14.66 12.80
C ARG A 227 -26.05 -13.37 12.69
#